data_25ae43349e913bb5771f19b34f6020f9
#
_entry.id   25ae43349e913bb5771f19b34f6020f9
#
_cell.length_a   1.000
_cell.length_b   1.000
_cell.length_c   1.000
_cell.angle_alpha   90.00
_cell.angle_beta   90.00
_cell.angle_gamma   90.00
#
_symmetry.space_group_name_H-M   'P 1'
#
loop_
_entity.id
_entity.type
_entity.pdbx_description
1 polymer ?
#
loop_
_entity_poly.entity_id
_entity_poly.type
_entity_poly.pdbx_seq_one_letter_code
_entity_poly.pdbx_strand_id
1 'polypeptide(L)'
;MAVGVHKVTEDFEKELSKYTGAPYVVCVDNQSNALFLCLKYYTIKNNITDNFVVDVPERTYPSVPCEVIHAGGKVNFTEVDGTTICGAYQLTPTNIWDSALSFTANMYIPNSFMCISFTGPYKHLKLSKGGAILLDDLDAYRWLKKARFSGRDECSYHEDDFDNNPVIGWNFYMMPEIATRGLLLIQQFYNNDGTPKYNEDLELPYPKLSNFDLWKGGVK
;
A
#
# COMPACT_ATOMS: atom_id res chain seq x y z
N MET A 1 -6.48 -12.43 -29.44
CA MET A 1 -7.00 -12.50 -28.06
C MET A 1 -7.31 -11.08 -27.61
N ALA A 2 -8.50 -10.84 -27.07
CA ALA A 2 -8.81 -9.53 -26.48
C ALA A 2 -7.89 -9.28 -25.28
N VAL A 3 -7.30 -8.09 -25.20
CA VAL A 3 -6.50 -7.68 -24.04
C VAL A 3 -7.45 -7.55 -22.86
N GLY A 4 -7.21 -8.26 -21.77
CA GLY A 4 -8.02 -8.18 -20.56
C GLY A 4 -8.04 -6.75 -20.00
N VAL A 5 -9.16 -6.31 -19.45
CA VAL A 5 -9.37 -4.95 -18.92
C VAL A 5 -8.33 -4.57 -17.85
N HIS A 6 -7.84 -5.55 -17.07
CA HIS A 6 -6.84 -5.34 -16.03
C HIS A 6 -5.39 -5.31 -16.53
N LYS A 7 -5.15 -5.54 -17.82
CA LYS A 7 -3.80 -5.50 -18.40
C LYS A 7 -3.10 -4.15 -18.18
N VAL A 8 -3.84 -3.06 -18.24
CA VAL A 8 -3.31 -1.70 -17.97
C VAL A 8 -2.82 -1.54 -16.53
N THR A 9 -3.46 -2.20 -15.57
CA THR A 9 -3.01 -2.19 -14.16
C THR A 9 -1.68 -2.94 -14.01
N GLU A 10 -1.52 -4.09 -14.69
CA GLU A 10 -0.25 -4.81 -14.71
C GLU A 10 0.88 -3.99 -15.35
N ASP A 11 0.57 -3.26 -16.41
CA ASP A 11 1.57 -2.42 -17.08
C ASP A 11 1.98 -1.23 -16.20
N PHE A 12 1.04 -0.66 -15.44
CA PHE A 12 1.36 0.36 -14.44
C PHE A 12 2.18 -0.21 -13.27
N GLU A 13 1.88 -1.42 -12.79
CA GLU A 13 2.66 -2.13 -11.77
C GLU A 13 4.12 -2.35 -12.23
N LYS A 14 4.34 -2.70 -13.51
CA LYS A 14 5.68 -2.84 -14.08
C LYS A 14 6.45 -1.52 -14.14
N GLU A 15 5.80 -0.43 -14.53
CA GLU A 15 6.44 0.89 -14.55
C GLU A 15 6.77 1.38 -13.12
N LEU A 16 5.89 1.12 -12.14
CA LEU A 16 6.18 1.40 -10.73
C LEU A 16 7.36 0.56 -10.24
N SER A 17 7.40 -0.75 -10.56
CA SER A 17 8.53 -1.63 -10.23
C SER A 17 9.84 -1.07 -10.80
N LYS A 18 9.85 -0.71 -12.06
CA LYS A 18 11.02 -0.12 -12.73
C LYS A 18 11.48 1.20 -12.06
N TYR A 19 10.54 2.06 -11.67
CA TYR A 19 10.85 3.35 -11.06
C TYR A 19 11.33 3.22 -9.61
N THR A 20 10.64 2.42 -8.81
CA THR A 20 10.90 2.29 -7.37
C THR A 20 11.99 1.30 -7.01
N GLY A 21 12.34 0.40 -7.94
CA GLY A 21 13.29 -0.69 -7.71
C GLY A 21 12.70 -1.90 -6.99
N ALA A 22 11.40 -1.91 -6.70
CA ALA A 22 10.74 -3.05 -6.06
C ALA A 22 10.58 -4.22 -7.05
N PRO A 23 10.95 -5.47 -6.69
CA PRO A 23 10.76 -6.64 -7.55
C PRO A 23 9.31 -6.89 -7.95
N TYR A 24 8.37 -6.66 -7.03
CA TYR A 24 6.93 -6.81 -7.26
C TYR A 24 6.18 -5.57 -6.80
N VAL A 25 5.07 -5.28 -7.48
CA VAL A 25 4.15 -4.19 -7.13
C VAL A 25 2.72 -4.69 -7.22
N VAL A 26 1.90 -4.35 -6.22
CA VAL A 26 0.47 -4.64 -6.20
C VAL A 26 -0.30 -3.32 -6.06
N CYS A 27 -0.90 -2.85 -7.15
CA CYS A 27 -1.75 -1.65 -7.14
C CYS A 27 -3.09 -1.94 -6.46
N VAL A 28 -3.54 -1.01 -5.63
CA VAL A 28 -4.82 -1.06 -4.92
C VAL A 28 -5.56 0.27 -5.05
N ASP A 29 -6.81 0.29 -4.66
CA ASP A 29 -7.68 1.47 -4.78
C ASP A 29 -7.25 2.65 -3.89
N ASN A 30 -6.54 2.41 -2.77
CA ASN A 30 -5.95 3.43 -1.90
C ASN A 30 -4.87 2.83 -0.97
N GLN A 31 -4.03 3.68 -0.40
CA GLN A 31 -2.93 3.26 0.47
C GLN A 31 -3.41 2.71 1.83
N SER A 32 -4.55 3.14 2.36
CA SER A 32 -5.11 2.57 3.59
C SER A 32 -5.42 1.08 3.40
N ASN A 33 -6.07 0.71 2.27
CA ASN A 33 -6.31 -0.68 1.93
C ASN A 33 -5.02 -1.46 1.65
N ALA A 34 -3.95 -0.80 1.15
CA ALA A 34 -2.62 -1.41 1.06
C ALA A 34 -2.09 -1.82 2.44
N LEU A 35 -2.13 -0.90 3.41
CA LEU A 35 -1.72 -1.17 4.79
C LEU A 35 -2.55 -2.31 5.41
N PHE A 36 -3.87 -2.26 5.26
CA PHE A 36 -4.77 -3.31 5.74
C PHE A 36 -4.40 -4.69 5.17
N LEU A 37 -4.22 -4.81 3.85
CA LEU A 37 -3.87 -6.08 3.22
C LEU A 37 -2.51 -6.60 3.69
N CYS A 38 -1.50 -5.73 3.85
CA CYS A 38 -0.20 -6.11 4.41
C CYS A 38 -0.31 -6.60 5.85
N LEU A 39 -1.10 -5.92 6.70
CA LEU A 39 -1.35 -6.33 8.08
C LEU A 39 -2.09 -7.67 8.13
N LYS A 40 -3.09 -7.90 7.26
CA LYS A 40 -3.77 -9.20 7.14
C LYS A 40 -2.82 -10.31 6.71
N TYR A 41 -1.96 -10.06 5.71
CA TYR A 41 -0.95 -11.04 5.32
C TYR A 41 0.02 -11.33 6.46
N TYR A 42 0.47 -10.30 7.18
CA TYR A 42 1.34 -10.45 8.35
C TYR A 42 0.71 -11.35 9.42
N THR A 43 -0.57 -11.16 9.74
CA THR A 43 -1.27 -12.00 10.73
C THR A 43 -1.41 -13.44 10.26
N ILE A 44 -1.73 -13.67 8.99
CA ILE A 44 -1.87 -15.01 8.40
C ILE A 44 -0.52 -15.73 8.39
N LYS A 45 0.53 -15.09 7.89
CA LYS A 45 1.88 -15.66 7.78
C LYS A 45 2.47 -16.06 9.13
N ASN A 46 2.17 -15.31 10.18
CA ASN A 46 2.69 -15.54 11.52
C ASN A 46 1.70 -16.29 12.45
N ASN A 47 0.58 -16.79 11.92
CA ASN A 47 -0.47 -17.47 12.68
C ASN A 47 -0.97 -16.65 13.89
N ILE A 48 -1.08 -15.34 13.72
CA ILE A 48 -1.57 -14.43 14.77
C ILE A 48 -3.09 -14.36 14.67
N THR A 49 -3.78 -14.80 15.72
CA THR A 49 -5.25 -14.82 15.75
C THR A 49 -5.82 -13.54 16.34
N ASP A 50 -5.18 -12.98 17.36
CA ASP A 50 -5.67 -11.82 18.10
C ASP A 50 -4.56 -10.99 18.74
N ASN A 51 -4.88 -9.72 19.03
CA ASN A 51 -4.16 -8.85 19.97
C ASN A 51 -2.69 -8.59 19.66
N PHE A 52 -2.26 -8.62 18.42
CA PHE A 52 -0.94 -8.09 18.09
C PHE A 52 -0.93 -6.56 18.25
N VAL A 53 0.20 -6.05 18.72
CA VAL A 53 0.38 -4.62 18.96
C VAL A 53 1.25 -4.05 17.85
N VAL A 54 0.85 -2.90 17.34
CA VAL A 54 1.61 -2.17 16.31
C VAL A 54 1.91 -0.77 16.81
N ASP A 55 3.18 -0.40 16.75
CA ASP A 55 3.61 0.95 17.02
C ASP A 55 3.28 1.85 15.83
N VAL A 56 2.57 2.92 16.10
CA VAL A 56 2.11 3.91 15.12
C VAL A 56 2.53 5.29 15.59
N PRO A 57 3.16 6.11 14.75
CA PRO A 57 3.45 7.49 15.12
C PRO A 57 2.19 8.23 15.52
N GLU A 58 2.21 8.93 16.65
CA GLU A 58 1.04 9.66 17.15
C GLU A 58 0.58 10.80 16.23
N ARG A 59 1.45 11.21 15.30
CA ARG A 59 1.14 12.16 14.22
C ARG A 59 1.23 11.46 12.90
N THR A 60 0.12 10.98 12.41
CA THR A 60 0.00 10.33 11.10
C THR A 60 -1.41 10.52 10.55
N TYR A 61 -1.63 10.03 9.33
CA TYR A 61 -2.96 10.05 8.74
C TYR A 61 -3.92 9.13 9.54
N PRO A 62 -5.14 9.59 9.88
CA PRO A 62 -6.05 8.86 10.78
C PRO A 62 -6.41 7.44 10.34
N SER A 63 -6.32 7.09 9.05
CA SER A 63 -6.59 5.73 8.62
C SER A 63 -5.55 4.71 9.09
N VAL A 64 -4.31 5.13 9.37
CA VAL A 64 -3.24 4.18 9.77
C VAL A 64 -3.61 3.41 11.03
N PRO A 65 -3.95 4.06 12.17
CA PRO A 65 -4.42 3.32 13.34
C PRO A 65 -5.74 2.59 13.10
N CYS A 66 -6.63 3.09 12.21
CA CYS A 66 -7.85 2.37 11.86
C CYS A 66 -7.54 1.03 11.20
N GLU A 67 -6.58 0.98 10.27
CA GLU A 67 -6.26 -0.26 9.56
C GLU A 67 -5.56 -1.29 10.47
N VAL A 68 -4.81 -0.86 11.47
CA VAL A 68 -4.30 -1.76 12.51
C VAL A 68 -5.47 -2.42 13.27
N ILE A 69 -6.46 -1.63 13.66
CA ILE A 69 -7.64 -2.14 14.39
C ILE A 69 -8.48 -3.05 13.49
N HIS A 70 -8.75 -2.65 12.24
CA HIS A 70 -9.48 -3.47 11.27
C HIS A 70 -8.79 -4.81 10.99
N ALA A 71 -7.47 -4.85 11.06
CA ALA A 71 -6.71 -6.09 10.93
C ALA A 71 -6.76 -7.00 12.17
N GLY A 72 -7.34 -6.53 13.28
CA GLY A 72 -7.44 -7.23 14.57
C GLY A 72 -6.33 -6.88 15.56
N GLY A 73 -5.52 -5.86 15.25
CA GLY A 73 -4.43 -5.39 16.10
C GLY A 73 -4.84 -4.32 17.11
N LYS A 74 -3.90 -3.99 17.98
CA LYS A 74 -3.96 -2.87 18.92
C LYS A 74 -2.90 -1.84 18.56
N VAL A 75 -3.26 -0.58 18.67
CA VAL A 75 -2.35 0.55 18.41
C VAL A 75 -1.61 0.92 19.68
N ASN A 76 -0.28 1.01 19.56
CA ASN A 76 0.58 1.69 20.54
C ASN A 76 1.12 2.96 19.89
N PHE A 77 0.72 4.13 20.37
CA PHE A 77 1.22 5.38 19.82
C PHE A 77 2.64 5.67 20.30
N THR A 78 3.53 5.96 19.36
CA THR A 78 4.90 6.42 19.63
C THR A 78 4.99 7.92 19.45
N GLU A 79 5.78 8.57 20.29
CA GLU A 79 6.02 10.01 20.21
C GLU A 79 6.73 10.40 18.91
N VAL A 80 6.38 11.56 18.42
CA VAL A 80 6.99 12.19 17.24
C VAL A 80 7.45 13.58 17.62
N ASP A 81 8.70 13.88 17.33
CA ASP A 81 9.25 15.22 17.55
C ASP A 81 8.58 16.24 16.62
N GLY A 82 8.13 17.36 17.19
CA GLY A 82 7.49 18.41 16.43
C GLY A 82 6.02 18.14 16.07
N THR A 83 5.56 18.72 14.97
CA THR A 83 4.14 18.70 14.54
C THR A 83 3.92 18.01 13.18
N THR A 84 4.98 17.68 12.49
CA THR A 84 4.98 17.10 11.13
C THR A 84 5.54 15.69 11.13
N ILE A 85 5.20 14.94 10.09
CA ILE A 85 5.86 13.67 9.75
C ILE A 85 6.38 13.77 8.32
N CYS A 86 7.54 13.18 8.07
CA CYS A 86 8.24 13.24 6.78
C CYS A 86 8.49 11.82 6.25
N GLY A 87 8.34 11.64 4.93
CA GLY A 87 8.78 10.47 4.21
C GLY A 87 8.06 9.17 4.57
N ALA A 88 8.86 8.14 4.84
CA ALA A 88 8.37 6.80 5.16
C ALA A 88 8.75 6.39 6.59
N TYR A 89 7.87 5.65 7.25
CA TYR A 89 8.11 5.09 8.58
C TYR A 89 7.58 3.66 8.70
N GLN A 90 8.22 2.88 9.55
CA GLN A 90 7.88 1.48 9.78
C GLN A 90 6.81 1.35 10.88
N LEU A 91 5.86 0.45 10.66
CA LEU A 91 4.88 0.01 11.65
C LEU A 91 5.46 -1.18 12.45
N THR A 92 6.26 -0.89 13.46
CA THR A 92 6.93 -1.94 14.24
C THR A 92 5.94 -2.73 15.10
N PRO A 93 6.18 -4.04 15.36
CA PRO A 93 7.34 -4.85 14.97
C PRO A 93 7.24 -5.47 13.55
N THR A 94 6.26 -5.06 12.75
CA THR A 94 6.09 -5.58 11.38
C THR A 94 7.17 -5.03 10.45
N ASN A 95 7.33 -5.64 9.27
CA ASN A 95 8.15 -5.10 8.18
C ASN A 95 7.32 -4.25 7.19
N ILE A 96 6.19 -3.71 7.65
CA ILE A 96 5.29 -2.85 6.85
C ILE A 96 5.67 -1.39 7.06
N TRP A 97 5.79 -0.65 5.95
CA TRP A 97 6.12 0.77 5.94
C TRP A 97 4.96 1.59 5.39
N ASP A 98 4.56 2.60 6.11
CA ASP A 98 3.78 3.69 5.54
C ASP A 98 4.73 4.61 4.77
N SER A 99 4.60 4.61 3.46
CA SER A 99 5.39 5.42 2.54
C SER A 99 4.51 6.42 1.78
N ALA A 100 3.43 6.88 2.44
CA ALA A 100 2.48 7.80 1.82
C ALA A 100 3.09 9.15 1.43
N LEU A 101 4.18 9.54 2.07
CA LEU A 101 4.88 10.81 1.84
C LEU A 101 6.22 10.64 1.11
N SER A 102 6.55 9.41 0.68
CA SER A 102 7.75 9.10 -0.07
C SER A 102 7.41 8.51 -1.43
N PHE A 103 7.92 9.08 -2.50
CA PHE A 103 7.83 8.52 -3.86
C PHE A 103 9.00 8.99 -4.70
N THR A 104 10.05 8.20 -4.77
CA THR A 104 11.30 8.52 -5.47
C THR A 104 11.88 7.31 -6.18
N ALA A 105 12.82 7.55 -7.09
CA ALA A 105 13.52 6.47 -7.78
C ALA A 105 14.31 5.59 -6.80
N ASN A 106 14.26 4.26 -7.02
CA ASN A 106 14.99 3.26 -6.24
C ASN A 106 14.72 3.33 -4.72
N MET A 107 13.50 3.71 -4.33
CA MET A 107 13.13 3.88 -2.92
C MET A 107 12.91 2.58 -2.16
N TYR A 108 12.79 1.46 -2.87
CA TYR A 108 12.39 0.20 -2.25
C TYR A 108 13.42 -0.30 -1.23
N ILE A 109 12.94 -0.64 -0.04
CA ILE A 109 13.73 -1.24 1.05
C ILE A 109 13.57 -2.77 0.98
N PRO A 110 14.64 -3.55 0.78
CA PRO A 110 14.56 -5.02 0.70
C PRO A 110 13.90 -5.64 1.95
N ASN A 111 13.19 -6.74 1.74
CA ASN A 111 12.45 -7.50 2.78
C ASN A 111 11.35 -6.69 3.50
N SER A 112 10.81 -5.65 2.84
CA SER A 112 9.73 -4.83 3.37
C SER A 112 8.46 -4.88 2.52
N PHE A 113 7.36 -4.40 3.10
CA PHE A 113 6.13 -4.04 2.42
C PHE A 113 5.97 -2.52 2.51
N MET A 114 6.29 -1.80 1.44
CA MET A 114 6.15 -0.34 1.41
C MET A 114 4.83 0.05 0.77
N CYS A 115 3.96 0.69 1.52
CA CYS A 115 2.64 1.13 1.05
C CYS A 115 2.71 2.60 0.62
N ILE A 116 2.63 2.84 -0.69
CA ILE A 116 2.67 4.17 -1.29
C ILE A 116 1.27 4.69 -1.63
N SER A 117 1.11 6.01 -1.65
CA SER A 117 -0.17 6.68 -1.91
C SER A 117 -0.12 7.59 -3.13
N PHE A 118 -1.17 7.51 -3.95
CA PHE A 118 -1.40 8.41 -5.09
C PHE A 118 -2.60 9.33 -4.88
N THR A 119 -3.26 9.23 -3.71
CA THR A 119 -4.48 9.97 -3.41
C THR A 119 -4.16 11.34 -2.81
N GLY A 120 -4.67 12.38 -3.43
CA GLY A 120 -4.63 13.73 -2.89
C GLY A 120 -3.69 14.69 -3.63
N PRO A 121 -3.83 16.00 -3.35
CA PRO A 121 -3.14 17.06 -4.10
C PRO A 121 -1.65 17.18 -3.76
N TYR A 122 -1.23 16.66 -2.61
CA TYR A 122 0.14 16.81 -2.09
C TYR A 122 1.08 15.68 -2.52
N LYS A 123 0.58 14.63 -3.19
CA LYS A 123 1.43 13.50 -3.60
C LYS A 123 2.27 13.86 -4.82
N HIS A 124 3.43 13.22 -4.96
CA HIS A 124 4.26 13.39 -6.16
C HIS A 124 3.51 12.91 -7.41
N LEU A 125 3.10 11.66 -7.44
CA LEU A 125 2.21 11.13 -8.48
C LEU A 125 0.75 11.34 -8.04
N LYS A 126 0.07 12.28 -8.71
CA LYS A 126 -1.27 12.76 -8.32
C LYS A 126 -2.36 12.05 -9.12
N LEU A 127 -2.90 10.99 -8.55
CA LEU A 127 -4.11 10.35 -9.04
C LEU A 127 -5.31 10.78 -8.17
N SER A 128 -6.51 10.61 -8.68
CA SER A 128 -7.73 10.93 -7.89
C SER A 128 -7.89 10.00 -6.71
N LYS A 129 -7.54 8.73 -6.89
CA LYS A 129 -7.50 7.66 -5.90
C LYS A 129 -6.41 6.66 -6.31
N GLY A 130 -5.91 5.87 -5.37
CA GLY A 130 -4.94 4.82 -5.68
C GLY A 130 -3.83 4.73 -4.64
N GLY A 131 -3.26 3.55 -4.58
CA GLY A 131 -2.07 3.22 -3.81
C GLY A 131 -1.40 1.99 -4.39
N ALA A 132 -0.25 1.64 -3.88
CA ALA A 132 0.41 0.39 -4.24
C ALA A 132 1.23 -0.16 -3.07
N ILE A 133 1.48 -1.46 -3.12
CA ILE A 133 2.37 -2.19 -2.22
C ILE A 133 3.62 -2.56 -3.01
N LEU A 134 4.77 -2.15 -2.54
CA LEU A 134 6.08 -2.53 -3.06
C LEU A 134 6.64 -3.66 -2.20
N LEU A 135 7.12 -4.74 -2.80
CA LEU A 135 7.58 -5.92 -2.06
C LEU A 135 8.54 -6.78 -2.90
N ASP A 136 9.23 -7.75 -2.25
CA ASP A 136 10.08 -8.75 -2.89
C ASP A 136 9.69 -10.20 -2.55
N ASP A 137 8.74 -10.43 -1.63
CA ASP A 137 8.20 -11.74 -1.28
C ASP A 137 7.20 -12.21 -2.36
N LEU A 138 7.57 -13.23 -3.14
CA LEU A 138 6.73 -13.76 -4.22
C LEU A 138 5.43 -14.40 -3.71
N ASP A 139 5.44 -15.05 -2.54
CA ASP A 139 4.25 -15.69 -2.00
C ASP A 139 3.27 -14.64 -1.48
N ALA A 140 3.78 -13.58 -0.83
CA ALA A 140 3.00 -12.40 -0.48
C ALA A 140 2.41 -11.73 -1.73
N TYR A 141 3.19 -11.55 -2.79
CA TYR A 141 2.72 -10.97 -4.04
C TYR A 141 1.53 -11.73 -4.61
N ARG A 142 1.64 -13.07 -4.71
CA ARG A 142 0.57 -13.93 -5.21
C ARG A 142 -0.69 -13.84 -4.35
N TRP A 143 -0.51 -13.87 -3.03
CA TRP A 143 -1.64 -13.72 -2.09
C TRP A 143 -2.31 -12.36 -2.20
N LEU A 144 -1.53 -11.27 -2.22
CA LEU A 144 -2.03 -9.89 -2.31
C LEU A 144 -2.79 -9.63 -3.62
N LYS A 145 -2.31 -10.18 -4.75
CA LYS A 145 -3.00 -10.09 -6.04
C LYS A 145 -4.41 -10.67 -5.97
N LYS A 146 -4.58 -11.84 -5.34
CA LYS A 146 -5.89 -12.46 -5.12
C LYS A 146 -6.69 -11.71 -4.06
N ALA A 147 -6.08 -11.38 -2.93
CA ALA A 147 -6.75 -10.74 -1.81
C ALA A 147 -7.39 -9.39 -2.20
N ARG A 148 -6.72 -8.57 -3.02
CA ARG A 148 -7.31 -7.31 -3.53
C ARG A 148 -8.48 -7.51 -4.49
N PHE A 149 -8.64 -8.71 -5.08
CA PHE A 149 -9.62 -9.03 -6.11
C PHE A 149 -10.63 -10.09 -5.64
N SER A 150 -11.19 -9.89 -4.48
CA SER A 150 -12.20 -10.78 -3.87
C SER A 150 -11.73 -12.22 -3.66
N GLY A 151 -10.43 -12.45 -3.52
CA GLY A 151 -9.82 -13.74 -3.20
C GLY A 151 -9.54 -14.64 -4.41
N ARG A 152 -9.65 -14.14 -5.63
CA ARG A 152 -9.47 -14.86 -6.90
C ARG A 152 -8.53 -14.15 -7.86
N ASP A 153 -8.18 -14.80 -8.95
CA ASP A 153 -7.38 -14.19 -10.00
C ASP A 153 -8.16 -13.13 -10.80
N GLU A 154 -7.45 -12.16 -11.37
CA GLU A 154 -7.99 -11.02 -12.14
C GLU A 154 -8.37 -11.40 -13.58
N CYS A 155 -9.01 -12.52 -13.79
CA CYS A 155 -9.45 -12.91 -15.12
C CYS A 155 -10.98 -12.85 -15.22
N SER A 156 -11.67 -13.83 -15.67
CA SER A 156 -13.10 -13.76 -15.91
C SER A 156 -13.93 -14.21 -14.69
N TYR A 157 -15.24 -14.28 -14.84
CA TYR A 157 -16.20 -14.67 -13.80
C TYR A 157 -16.67 -16.13 -13.93
N HIS A 158 -15.91 -16.99 -14.61
CA HIS A 158 -16.27 -18.38 -14.83
C HIS A 158 -15.75 -19.31 -13.73
N GLU A 159 -16.38 -20.48 -13.58
CA GLU A 159 -15.97 -21.48 -12.60
C GLU A 159 -14.50 -21.89 -12.75
N ASP A 160 -14.00 -21.92 -13.99
CA ASP A 160 -12.60 -22.23 -14.31
C ASP A 160 -11.59 -21.17 -13.85
N ASP A 161 -12.05 -19.99 -13.39
CA ASP A 161 -11.19 -18.90 -12.93
C ASP A 161 -10.84 -19.01 -11.44
N PHE A 162 -11.55 -19.85 -10.71
CA PHE A 162 -11.13 -20.21 -9.37
C PHE A 162 -10.04 -21.27 -9.53
N ASP A 163 -8.78 -20.83 -9.45
CA ASP A 163 -7.70 -21.80 -9.25
C ASP A 163 -7.96 -22.59 -7.95
N ASN A 164 -7.27 -23.69 -7.78
CA ASN A 164 -7.49 -24.59 -6.65
C ASN A 164 -7.11 -23.97 -5.26
N ASN A 165 -6.73 -22.70 -5.20
CA ASN A 165 -6.27 -21.98 -4.01
C ASN A 165 -6.87 -20.57 -3.89
N PRO A 166 -8.19 -20.41 -3.74
CA PRO A 166 -8.77 -19.11 -3.42
C PRO A 166 -8.36 -18.67 -2.01
N VAL A 167 -8.34 -17.35 -1.77
CA VAL A 167 -8.09 -16.79 -0.45
C VAL A 167 -9.29 -15.94 0.01
N ILE A 168 -9.38 -15.64 1.29
CA ILE A 168 -10.30 -14.60 1.75
C ILE A 168 -9.78 -13.27 1.23
N GLY A 169 -10.62 -12.55 0.49
CA GLY A 169 -10.22 -11.32 -0.18
C GLY A 169 -11.25 -10.20 -0.07
N TRP A 170 -10.86 -9.06 -0.61
CA TRP A 170 -11.61 -7.81 -0.60
C TRP A 170 -11.67 -7.22 -2.00
N ASN A 171 -12.62 -6.33 -2.25
CA ASN A 171 -12.75 -5.63 -3.52
C ASN A 171 -11.96 -4.30 -3.47
N PHE A 172 -10.63 -4.39 -3.48
CA PHE A 172 -9.69 -3.28 -3.31
C PHE A 172 -8.77 -3.07 -4.52
N TYR A 173 -9.10 -3.64 -5.67
CA TYR A 173 -8.30 -3.48 -6.87
C TYR A 173 -8.31 -2.03 -7.38
N MET A 174 -7.23 -1.60 -7.98
CA MET A 174 -7.17 -0.32 -8.67
C MET A 174 -8.01 -0.37 -9.95
N MET A 175 -8.85 0.64 -10.15
CA MET A 175 -9.64 0.78 -11.39
C MET A 175 -8.71 0.97 -12.60
N PRO A 176 -8.97 0.30 -13.72
CA PRO A 176 -8.17 0.41 -14.94
C PRO A 176 -7.99 1.85 -15.44
N GLU A 177 -9.00 2.71 -15.25
CA GLU A 177 -8.95 4.13 -15.61
C GLU A 177 -7.91 4.88 -14.78
N ILE A 178 -7.78 4.56 -13.50
CA ILE A 178 -6.78 5.14 -12.60
C ILE A 178 -5.37 4.64 -12.98
N ALA A 179 -5.23 3.36 -13.29
CA ALA A 179 -3.98 2.78 -13.76
C ALA A 179 -3.53 3.41 -15.10
N THR A 180 -4.47 3.63 -16.03
CA THR A 180 -4.19 4.34 -17.31
C THR A 180 -3.66 5.73 -17.06
N ARG A 181 -4.29 6.50 -16.17
CA ARG A 181 -3.81 7.82 -15.78
C ARG A 181 -2.43 7.74 -15.13
N GLY A 182 -2.19 6.72 -14.30
CA GLY A 182 -0.90 6.44 -13.67
C GLY A 182 0.20 6.24 -14.70
N LEU A 183 -0.04 5.40 -15.72
CA LEU A 183 0.89 5.15 -16.83
C LEU A 183 1.26 6.42 -17.61
N LEU A 184 0.30 7.30 -17.84
CA LEU A 184 0.57 8.56 -18.53
C LEU A 184 1.40 9.50 -17.66
N LEU A 185 1.08 9.61 -16.37
CA LEU A 185 1.72 10.58 -15.49
C LEU A 185 3.08 10.12 -14.95
N ILE A 186 3.35 8.80 -14.87
CA ILE A 186 4.63 8.32 -14.37
C ILE A 186 5.79 8.72 -15.31
N GLN A 187 5.53 8.97 -16.58
CA GLN A 187 6.54 9.41 -17.54
C GLN A 187 7.21 10.73 -17.15
N GLN A 188 6.52 11.59 -16.42
CA GLN A 188 7.10 12.86 -15.92
C GLN A 188 8.23 12.64 -14.88
N PHE A 189 8.33 11.44 -14.31
CA PHE A 189 9.37 11.05 -13.35
C PHE A 189 10.65 10.53 -14.01
N TYR A 190 10.74 10.65 -15.33
CA TYR A 190 11.95 10.36 -16.09
C TYR A 190 12.43 11.61 -16.81
N ASN A 191 13.74 11.71 -17.00
CA ASN A 191 14.37 12.73 -17.86
C ASN A 191 14.20 12.34 -19.34
N ASN A 192 14.52 13.26 -20.24
CA ASN A 192 14.42 13.02 -21.69
C ASN A 192 15.32 11.88 -22.19
N ASP A 193 16.39 11.57 -21.46
CA ASP A 193 17.30 10.44 -21.73
C ASP A 193 16.84 9.11 -21.12
N GLY A 194 15.66 9.09 -20.45
CA GLY A 194 15.10 7.91 -19.81
C GLY A 194 15.65 7.61 -18.41
N THR A 195 16.53 8.45 -17.86
CA THR A 195 16.99 8.29 -16.48
C THR A 195 15.90 8.71 -15.48
N PRO A 196 15.74 7.99 -14.35
CA PRO A 196 14.73 8.33 -13.36
C PRO A 196 15.10 9.61 -12.59
N LYS A 197 14.10 10.39 -12.22
CA LYS A 197 14.25 11.54 -11.34
C LYS A 197 14.10 11.12 -9.88
N TYR A 198 14.89 11.75 -9.03
CA TYR A 198 14.78 11.60 -7.58
C TYR A 198 13.97 12.74 -7.01
N ASN A 199 13.03 12.42 -6.11
CA ASN A 199 12.21 13.39 -5.42
C ASN A 199 12.58 13.40 -3.94
N GLU A 200 12.48 14.55 -3.30
CA GLU A 200 12.56 14.68 -1.86
C GLU A 200 11.28 14.13 -1.20
N ASP A 201 11.40 13.66 0.02
CA ASP A 201 10.25 13.25 0.80
C ASP A 201 9.33 14.44 1.11
N LEU A 202 8.04 14.17 1.14
CA LEU A 202 7.05 15.16 1.56
C LEU A 202 6.97 15.21 3.08
N GLU A 203 6.67 16.39 3.59
CA GLU A 203 6.43 16.64 5.01
C GLU A 203 5.04 17.26 5.19
N LEU A 204 4.24 16.69 6.08
CA LEU A 204 2.89 17.18 6.36
C LEU A 204 2.61 17.23 7.87
N PRO A 205 1.90 18.27 8.33
CA PRO A 205 1.41 18.33 9.69
C PRO A 205 0.19 17.42 9.86
N TYR A 206 0.19 16.67 10.97
CA TYR A 206 -0.97 15.87 11.37
C TYR A 206 -1.36 16.15 12.82
N PRO A 207 -2.65 16.03 13.17
CA PRO A 207 -3.08 16.13 14.57
C PRO A 207 -2.44 15.02 15.40
N LYS A 208 -2.27 15.29 16.71
CA LYS A 208 -1.80 14.30 17.67
C LYS A 208 -2.92 13.31 17.99
N LEU A 209 -2.90 12.15 17.32
CA LEU A 209 -3.96 11.14 17.39
C LEU A 209 -4.04 10.48 18.77
N SER A 210 -2.93 10.41 19.50
CA SER A 210 -2.88 9.91 20.89
C SER A 210 -3.75 10.71 21.89
N ASN A 211 -4.19 11.91 21.53
CA ASN A 211 -5.12 12.70 22.33
C ASN A 211 -6.57 12.16 22.27
N PHE A 212 -6.89 11.28 21.35
CA PHE A 212 -8.23 10.75 21.17
C PHE A 212 -8.32 9.30 21.68
N ASP A 213 -9.32 9.02 22.51
CA ASP A 213 -9.52 7.68 23.07
C ASP A 213 -10.04 6.66 22.05
N LEU A 214 -10.49 7.13 20.90
CA LEU A 214 -11.04 6.31 19.81
C LEU A 214 -10.15 5.12 19.44
N TRP A 215 -8.84 5.32 19.39
CA TRP A 215 -7.88 4.29 18.98
C TRP A 215 -7.22 3.52 20.15
N LYS A 216 -7.49 3.92 21.41
CA LYS A 216 -6.85 3.33 22.60
C LYS A 216 -7.50 2.03 23.09
N GLY A 217 -8.70 1.70 22.64
CA GLY A 217 -9.50 0.61 23.20
C GLY A 217 -9.92 -0.49 22.24
N GLY A 218 -9.53 -0.45 20.96
CA GLY A 218 -10.07 -1.34 19.95
C GLY A 218 -11.52 -1.02 19.56
N VAL A 219 -12.08 -1.75 18.62
CA VAL A 219 -13.51 -1.64 18.27
C VAL A 219 -14.34 -2.12 19.47
N LYS A 220 -15.18 -1.25 20.03
CA LYS A 220 -16.21 -1.65 20.99
C LYS A 220 -17.40 -2.23 20.26
#